data_dad85b0518e4b52e9bf858e5bf67193d
#
_entry.id   dad85b0518e4b52e9bf858e5bf67193d
#
_cell.length_a   1.000
_cell.length_b   1.000
_cell.length_c   1.000
_cell.angle_alpha   90.00
_cell.angle_beta   90.00
_cell.angle_gamma   90.00
#
_symmetry.space_group_name_H-M   'P 1'
#
loop_
_entity.id
_entity.type
_entity.pdbx_description
1 polymer ?
#
loop_
_entity_poly.entity_id
_entity_poly.type
_entity_poly.pdbx_seq_one_letter_code
_entity_poly.pdbx_strand_id
1 'polypeptide(L)'
;MTFVASVELSLFRFEIDGLGLPPHGAVGVGNIVAKKGSRMPAQRWAIRIETDDGARGEYVTHWVGTPSSFAQATMLAPHLLGCDPDRREEIWQDLRREVRAYDHMGHGPLDIALWDLAGKRRNVSVTRLLGGFKTRLPTYASSYHGQEESGGLDTPRAFADYAAACRARGFAGFKIHGWHNGDAAREAATVLAVRKAVGDGWPLMLDPASQLRTWRDALYVGEACDEACFFWYEDPYRDTGGAVEGHKRLRERLRTPLLVCEHVRGLEAKAAFVLGGGGDLIHADPEYDMGITGAMKIANFCQALGLDLQYHACGPAHRAVMAATPNTHFYEMALIGPDMPNSVPPVYACAYSDQPQDLGSDGCVSVPDGPGLGVEVDLEKLAKFTVK
;
A
#
# COMPACT_ATOMS: atom_id res chain seq x y z
N MET A 1 -1.40 2.92 -36.24
CA MET A 1 -1.98 2.52 -34.93
C MET A 1 -1.12 1.39 -34.43
N THR A 2 -0.83 1.35 -33.16
CA THR A 2 -0.01 0.35 -32.50
C THR A 2 -0.93 -0.51 -31.65
N PHE A 3 -0.70 -1.81 -31.62
CA PHE A 3 -1.56 -2.77 -30.89
C PHE A 3 -0.75 -3.62 -29.94
N VAL A 4 -1.37 -4.09 -28.86
CA VAL A 4 -0.77 -5.06 -27.94
C VAL A 4 -0.60 -6.39 -28.68
N ALA A 5 0.64 -6.81 -28.83
CA ALA A 5 1.01 -8.04 -29.54
C ALA A 5 1.14 -9.25 -28.58
N SER A 6 1.65 -9.01 -27.36
CA SER A 6 1.78 -10.06 -26.36
C SER A 6 1.61 -9.53 -24.95
N VAL A 7 1.16 -10.42 -24.06
CA VAL A 7 1.10 -10.20 -22.60
C VAL A 7 1.69 -11.43 -21.92
N GLU A 8 2.77 -11.23 -21.19
CA GLU A 8 3.44 -12.29 -20.45
C GLU A 8 3.23 -12.08 -18.94
N LEU A 9 2.83 -13.15 -18.25
CA LEU A 9 2.69 -13.19 -16.79
C LEU A 9 3.69 -14.20 -16.23
N SER A 10 4.50 -13.79 -15.28
CA SER A 10 5.50 -14.63 -14.64
C SER A 10 5.29 -14.67 -13.13
N LEU A 11 5.07 -15.86 -12.58
CA LEU A 11 4.93 -16.09 -11.16
C LEU A 11 6.30 -16.46 -10.57
N PHE A 12 6.67 -15.83 -9.46
CA PHE A 12 7.90 -16.16 -8.76
C PHE A 12 7.71 -16.22 -7.25
N ARG A 13 8.51 -17.05 -6.61
CA ARG A 13 8.53 -17.26 -5.16
C ARG A 13 9.93 -17.04 -4.62
N PHE A 14 9.99 -16.44 -3.45
CA PHE A 14 11.22 -16.21 -2.70
C PHE A 14 10.94 -16.34 -1.21
N GLU A 15 11.99 -16.38 -0.42
CA GLU A 15 11.90 -16.38 1.02
C GLU A 15 12.47 -15.09 1.58
N ILE A 16 11.84 -14.57 2.63
CA ILE A 16 12.28 -13.38 3.35
C ILE A 16 12.77 -13.84 4.72
N ASP A 17 14.06 -13.65 4.97
CA ASP A 17 14.68 -14.02 6.23
C ASP A 17 14.19 -13.11 7.37
N GLY A 18 14.02 -13.71 8.55
CA GLY A 18 13.68 -12.98 9.77
C GLY A 18 12.21 -12.55 9.88
N LEU A 19 11.37 -12.94 8.94
CA LEU A 19 9.94 -12.66 8.97
C LEU A 19 9.12 -13.93 9.12
N GLY A 20 7.89 -13.79 9.62
CA GLY A 20 6.94 -14.88 9.77
C GLY A 20 5.52 -14.37 9.95
N LEU A 21 4.59 -15.32 10.08
CA LEU A 21 3.21 -15.05 10.47
C LEU A 21 3.05 -15.32 11.97
N PRO A 22 2.15 -14.62 12.66
CA PRO A 22 1.88 -14.88 14.07
C PRO A 22 1.39 -16.31 14.29
N PRO A 23 1.62 -16.88 15.50
CA PRO A 23 1.03 -18.16 15.89
C PRO A 23 -0.49 -18.11 15.71
N HIS A 24 -1.12 -19.21 15.32
CA HIS A 24 -2.57 -19.33 15.10
C HIS A 24 -3.11 -18.84 13.76
N GLY A 25 -2.27 -18.74 12.72
CA GLY A 25 -2.74 -18.59 11.37
C GLY A 25 -3.66 -17.39 11.23
N ALA A 26 -3.16 -16.22 11.58
CA ALA A 26 -3.89 -15.00 11.25
C ALA A 26 -4.28 -15.09 9.79
N VAL A 27 -5.56 -15.27 9.54
CA VAL A 27 -6.14 -15.34 8.21
C VAL A 27 -6.07 -13.93 7.65
N GLY A 28 -4.96 -13.59 7.05
CA GLY A 28 -4.80 -12.26 6.47
C GLY A 28 -3.43 -12.14 5.82
N VAL A 29 -3.44 -11.75 4.58
CA VAL A 29 -2.27 -11.26 3.87
C VAL A 29 -1.94 -9.92 4.54
N GLY A 30 -0.99 -9.86 5.43
CA GLY A 30 -0.63 -8.57 6.01
C GLY A 30 -0.09 -8.60 7.45
N ASN A 31 -0.54 -9.52 8.27
CA ASN A 31 -0.07 -9.63 9.65
C ASN A 31 1.35 -10.22 9.72
N ILE A 32 2.30 -9.52 9.15
CA ILE A 32 3.71 -9.93 9.14
C ILE A 32 4.37 -9.48 10.44
N VAL A 33 5.05 -10.39 11.10
CA VAL A 33 5.81 -10.15 12.33
C VAL A 33 7.29 -10.40 12.13
N ALA A 34 8.13 -9.70 12.88
CA ALA A 34 9.54 -10.01 12.98
C ALA A 34 9.70 -11.36 13.70
N LYS A 35 10.39 -12.31 13.10
CA LYS A 35 10.62 -13.66 13.67
C LYS A 35 12.04 -14.11 13.39
N LYS A 36 12.93 -13.83 14.33
CA LYS A 36 14.36 -14.13 14.21
C LYS A 36 14.61 -15.62 13.90
N GLY A 37 15.40 -15.87 12.87
CA GLY A 37 15.77 -17.25 12.46
C GLY A 37 14.70 -17.98 11.65
N SER A 38 13.56 -17.35 11.34
CA SER A 38 12.56 -17.90 10.43
C SER A 38 12.75 -17.42 8.99
N ARG A 39 12.08 -18.08 8.06
CA ARG A 39 11.93 -17.68 6.68
C ARG A 39 10.46 -17.67 6.30
N MET A 40 10.01 -16.56 5.78
CA MET A 40 8.63 -16.41 5.32
C MET A 40 8.58 -16.58 3.80
N PRO A 41 7.80 -17.54 3.27
CA PRO A 41 7.59 -17.63 1.84
C PRO A 41 6.77 -16.43 1.35
N ALA A 42 7.25 -15.77 0.32
CA ALA A 42 6.56 -14.70 -0.36
C ALA A 42 6.39 -15.05 -1.84
N GLN A 43 5.25 -14.65 -2.40
CA GLN A 43 4.94 -14.80 -3.80
C GLN A 43 4.69 -13.43 -4.41
N ARG A 44 5.20 -13.23 -5.61
CA ARG A 44 4.92 -12.08 -6.45
C ARG A 44 4.73 -12.54 -7.89
N TRP A 45 4.22 -11.68 -8.73
CA TRP A 45 4.17 -11.92 -10.15
C TRP A 45 4.51 -10.65 -10.92
N ALA A 46 5.05 -10.85 -12.09
CA ALA A 46 5.41 -9.79 -13.01
C ALA A 46 4.55 -9.86 -14.26
N ILE A 47 4.34 -8.71 -14.85
CA ILE A 47 3.69 -8.57 -16.15
C ILE A 47 4.62 -7.81 -17.11
N ARG A 48 4.63 -8.28 -18.37
CA ARG A 48 5.19 -7.57 -19.51
C ARG A 48 4.14 -7.51 -20.62
N ILE A 49 3.89 -6.30 -21.10
CA ILE A 49 3.06 -6.03 -22.28
C ILE A 49 4.01 -5.58 -23.39
N GLU A 50 3.93 -6.21 -24.57
CA GLU A 50 4.69 -5.81 -25.73
C GLU A 50 3.73 -5.46 -26.87
N THR A 51 4.04 -4.38 -27.57
CA THR A 51 3.30 -3.93 -28.75
C THR A 51 3.93 -4.40 -30.05
N ASP A 52 3.19 -4.33 -31.15
CA ASP A 52 3.61 -4.72 -32.50
C ASP A 52 4.77 -3.88 -33.04
N ASP A 53 5.02 -2.71 -32.48
CA ASP A 53 6.20 -1.87 -32.76
C ASP A 53 7.40 -2.14 -31.81
N GLY A 54 7.29 -3.14 -30.94
CA GLY A 54 8.34 -3.59 -30.02
C GLY A 54 8.49 -2.78 -28.73
N ALA A 55 7.59 -1.82 -28.47
CA ALA A 55 7.62 -1.09 -27.20
C ALA A 55 7.10 -1.99 -26.06
N ARG A 56 7.64 -1.79 -24.84
CA ARG A 56 7.37 -2.65 -23.67
C ARG A 56 6.95 -1.85 -22.47
N GLY A 57 5.92 -2.33 -21.78
CA GLY A 57 5.53 -1.90 -20.44
C GLY A 57 5.64 -3.05 -19.45
N GLU A 58 6.10 -2.78 -18.24
CA GLU A 58 6.41 -3.81 -17.25
C GLU A 58 5.98 -3.36 -15.86
N TYR A 59 5.58 -4.34 -15.05
CA TYR A 59 5.32 -4.13 -13.63
C TYR A 59 5.58 -5.41 -12.84
N VAL A 60 6.04 -5.26 -11.60
CA VAL A 60 6.15 -6.34 -10.61
C VAL A 60 5.27 -5.99 -9.43
N THR A 61 4.40 -6.90 -9.03
CA THR A 61 3.52 -6.68 -7.88
C THR A 61 4.31 -6.56 -6.58
N HIS A 62 3.87 -5.67 -5.71
CA HIS A 62 4.43 -5.46 -4.38
C HIS A 62 3.56 -6.13 -3.31
N TRP A 63 2.30 -5.71 -3.19
CA TRP A 63 1.38 -6.18 -2.14
C TRP A 63 0.32 -7.15 -2.68
N VAL A 64 -0.12 -6.97 -3.92
CA VAL A 64 -1.17 -7.78 -4.54
C VAL A 64 -0.66 -9.11 -5.13
N GLY A 65 0.57 -9.51 -4.83
CA GLY A 65 1.22 -10.72 -5.36
C GLY A 65 0.62 -12.05 -4.91
N THR A 66 -0.70 -12.14 -4.72
CA THR A 66 -1.42 -13.31 -4.22
C THR A 66 -1.78 -14.29 -5.35
N PRO A 67 -2.06 -15.58 -5.03
CA PRO A 67 -2.56 -16.53 -6.02
C PRO A 67 -3.87 -16.08 -6.70
N SER A 68 -4.76 -15.42 -5.94
CA SER A 68 -6.05 -14.94 -6.47
C SER A 68 -5.86 -13.81 -7.48
N SER A 69 -4.98 -12.84 -7.20
CA SER A 69 -4.70 -11.76 -8.14
C SER A 69 -4.03 -12.26 -9.41
N PHE A 70 -3.12 -13.23 -9.30
CA PHE A 70 -2.48 -13.84 -10.45
C PHE A 70 -3.49 -14.61 -11.33
N ALA A 71 -4.40 -15.35 -10.71
CA ALA A 71 -5.47 -16.04 -11.44
C ALA A 71 -6.39 -15.05 -12.18
N GLN A 72 -6.77 -13.96 -11.53
CA GLN A 72 -7.55 -12.88 -12.18
C GLN A 72 -6.77 -12.22 -13.33
N ALA A 73 -5.49 -11.92 -13.13
CA ALA A 73 -4.65 -11.35 -14.19
C ALA A 73 -4.55 -12.31 -15.39
N THR A 74 -4.47 -13.63 -15.15
CA THR A 74 -4.48 -14.64 -16.20
C THR A 74 -5.80 -14.66 -16.99
N MET A 75 -6.94 -14.42 -16.31
CA MET A 75 -8.25 -14.28 -16.98
C MET A 75 -8.31 -13.01 -17.82
N LEU A 76 -7.73 -11.92 -17.34
CA LEU A 76 -7.82 -10.59 -17.96
C LEU A 76 -6.82 -10.36 -19.09
N ALA A 77 -5.62 -10.94 -19.00
CA ALA A 77 -4.54 -10.70 -19.97
C ALA A 77 -4.92 -10.93 -21.44
N PRO A 78 -5.71 -11.96 -21.81
CA PRO A 78 -6.14 -12.14 -23.20
C PRO A 78 -6.95 -10.99 -23.76
N HIS A 79 -7.69 -10.26 -22.94
CA HIS A 79 -8.51 -9.12 -23.37
C HIS A 79 -7.68 -7.89 -23.79
N LEU A 80 -6.38 -7.86 -23.47
CA LEU A 80 -5.47 -6.81 -23.93
C LEU A 80 -4.98 -7.02 -25.36
N LEU A 81 -4.96 -8.28 -25.86
CA LEU A 81 -4.41 -8.60 -27.17
C LEU A 81 -5.21 -7.90 -28.29
N GLY A 82 -4.48 -7.21 -29.18
CA GLY A 82 -5.07 -6.45 -30.27
C GLY A 82 -5.68 -5.12 -29.89
N CYS A 83 -5.68 -4.73 -28.60
CA CYS A 83 -6.12 -3.40 -28.17
C CYS A 83 -5.09 -2.32 -28.52
N ASP A 84 -5.57 -1.11 -28.81
CA ASP A 84 -4.74 0.09 -28.83
C ASP A 84 -4.36 0.47 -27.39
N PRO A 85 -3.08 0.40 -26.99
CA PRO A 85 -2.65 0.63 -25.61
C PRO A 85 -2.82 2.08 -25.15
N ASP A 86 -3.09 3.00 -26.07
CA ASP A 86 -3.36 4.41 -25.73
C ASP A 86 -4.81 4.65 -25.33
N ARG A 87 -5.71 3.70 -25.58
CA ARG A 87 -7.13 3.75 -25.16
C ARG A 87 -7.33 3.17 -23.76
N ARG A 88 -6.47 3.56 -22.81
CA ARG A 88 -6.43 3.00 -21.45
C ARG A 88 -7.76 3.05 -20.71
N GLU A 89 -8.53 4.13 -20.84
CA GLU A 89 -9.83 4.25 -20.18
C GLU A 89 -10.83 3.19 -20.70
N GLU A 90 -10.85 2.95 -22.00
CA GLU A 90 -11.70 1.90 -22.59
C GLU A 90 -11.28 0.52 -22.12
N ILE A 91 -9.98 0.20 -22.20
CA ILE A 91 -9.42 -1.05 -21.69
C ILE A 91 -9.77 -1.22 -20.20
N TRP A 92 -9.61 -0.18 -19.40
CA TRP A 92 -9.92 -0.19 -17.97
C TRP A 92 -11.40 -0.53 -17.71
N GLN A 93 -12.32 0.04 -18.49
CA GLN A 93 -13.75 -0.25 -18.38
C GLN A 93 -14.08 -1.71 -18.80
N ASP A 94 -13.44 -2.21 -19.84
CA ASP A 94 -13.68 -3.56 -20.34
C ASP A 94 -13.15 -4.60 -19.37
N LEU A 95 -11.91 -4.47 -18.90
CA LEU A 95 -11.34 -5.35 -17.88
C LEU A 95 -12.18 -5.38 -16.60
N ARG A 96 -12.69 -4.22 -16.18
CA ARG A 96 -13.58 -4.12 -15.03
C ARG A 96 -14.88 -4.91 -15.21
N ARG A 97 -15.45 -4.89 -16.42
CA ARG A 97 -16.67 -5.68 -16.74
C ARG A 97 -16.41 -7.16 -16.66
N GLU A 98 -15.25 -7.64 -17.11
CA GLU A 98 -14.90 -9.05 -17.09
C GLU A 98 -14.80 -9.60 -15.65
N VAL A 99 -14.33 -8.82 -14.71
CA VAL A 99 -14.24 -9.22 -13.30
C VAL A 99 -15.39 -8.75 -12.41
N ARG A 100 -16.51 -8.26 -12.98
CA ARG A 100 -17.63 -7.72 -12.20
C ARG A 100 -18.27 -8.68 -11.18
N ALA A 101 -18.05 -9.98 -11.36
CA ALA A 101 -18.53 -11.02 -10.44
C ALA A 101 -17.48 -11.43 -9.39
N TYR A 102 -16.29 -10.80 -9.40
CA TYR A 102 -15.15 -11.15 -8.57
C TYR A 102 -14.57 -9.89 -7.92
N ASP A 103 -13.55 -10.05 -7.10
CA ASP A 103 -12.69 -8.95 -6.67
C ASP A 103 -11.81 -8.46 -7.85
N HIS A 104 -11.18 -7.29 -7.72
CA HIS A 104 -10.49 -6.58 -8.81
C HIS A 104 -8.95 -6.62 -8.69
N MET A 105 -8.38 -7.43 -7.81
CA MET A 105 -6.95 -7.39 -7.47
C MET A 105 -6.01 -7.75 -8.63
N GLY A 106 -6.48 -8.51 -9.61
CA GLY A 106 -5.69 -8.84 -10.80
C GLY A 106 -5.67 -7.74 -11.86
N HIS A 107 -6.56 -6.74 -11.76
CA HIS A 107 -6.69 -5.65 -12.74
C HIS A 107 -5.59 -4.59 -12.56
N GLY A 108 -5.30 -4.19 -11.31
CA GLY A 108 -4.38 -3.09 -11.02
C GLY A 108 -3.03 -3.20 -11.72
N PRO A 109 -2.30 -4.30 -11.59
CA PRO A 109 -0.99 -4.45 -12.23
C PRO A 109 -1.01 -4.40 -13.77
N LEU A 110 -2.12 -4.82 -14.41
CA LEU A 110 -2.28 -4.70 -15.87
C LEU A 110 -2.37 -3.23 -16.30
N ASP A 111 -3.17 -2.44 -15.60
CA ASP A 111 -3.29 -1.00 -15.87
C ASP A 111 -1.98 -0.27 -15.59
N ILE A 112 -1.28 -0.63 -14.50
CA ILE A 112 0.04 -0.03 -14.17
C ILE A 112 1.04 -0.29 -15.28
N ALA A 113 1.10 -1.52 -15.83
CA ALA A 113 1.99 -1.85 -16.94
C ALA A 113 1.62 -1.10 -18.25
N LEU A 114 0.33 -0.82 -18.50
CA LEU A 114 -0.12 0.02 -19.62
C LEU A 114 0.32 1.49 -19.43
N TRP A 115 0.30 2.00 -18.21
CA TRP A 115 0.83 3.33 -17.91
C TRP A 115 2.35 3.39 -18.07
N ASP A 116 3.08 2.35 -17.64
CA ASP A 116 4.52 2.24 -17.86
C ASP A 116 4.86 2.24 -19.35
N LEU A 117 4.15 1.43 -20.15
CA LEU A 117 4.25 1.41 -21.59
C LEU A 117 4.03 2.80 -22.21
N ALA A 118 2.97 3.49 -21.78
CA ALA A 118 2.64 4.81 -22.29
C ALA A 118 3.74 5.84 -22.02
N GLY A 119 4.34 5.80 -20.85
CA GLY A 119 5.47 6.65 -20.48
C GLY A 119 6.72 6.33 -21.27
N LYS A 120 7.07 5.04 -21.41
CA LYS A 120 8.23 4.58 -22.20
C LYS A 120 8.11 4.96 -23.67
N ARG A 121 6.95 4.76 -24.29
CA ARG A 121 6.70 5.14 -25.70
C ARG A 121 6.84 6.64 -25.96
N ARG A 122 6.53 7.47 -24.98
CA ARG A 122 6.61 8.95 -25.07
C ARG A 122 7.91 9.50 -24.49
N ASN A 123 8.78 8.65 -23.98
CA ASN A 123 10.01 9.01 -23.28
C ASN A 123 9.80 10.03 -22.15
N VAL A 124 8.74 9.83 -21.35
CA VAL A 124 8.41 10.64 -20.17
C VAL A 124 8.02 9.76 -19.01
N SER A 125 8.15 10.24 -17.77
CA SER A 125 7.71 9.51 -16.60
C SER A 125 6.18 9.48 -16.49
N VAL A 126 5.64 8.42 -15.85
CA VAL A 126 4.21 8.33 -15.51
C VAL A 126 3.81 9.52 -14.64
N THR A 127 4.68 9.92 -13.71
CA THR A 127 4.48 11.13 -12.89
C THR A 127 4.16 12.36 -13.75
N ARG A 128 4.94 12.59 -14.81
CA ARG A 128 4.70 13.72 -15.74
C ARG A 128 3.42 13.54 -16.57
N LEU A 129 3.12 12.32 -16.99
CA LEU A 129 1.86 12.04 -17.70
C LEU A 129 0.63 12.34 -16.85
N LEU A 130 0.73 12.16 -15.53
CA LEU A 130 -0.32 12.48 -14.56
C LEU A 130 -0.36 13.96 -14.17
N GLY A 131 0.58 14.79 -14.65
CA GLY A 131 0.71 16.19 -14.23
C GLY A 131 1.36 16.35 -12.86
N GLY A 132 2.16 15.37 -12.43
CA GLY A 132 2.83 15.36 -11.13
C GLY A 132 3.77 16.55 -10.93
N PHE A 133 3.79 17.05 -9.70
CA PHE A 133 4.53 18.26 -9.32
C PHE A 133 5.46 18.03 -8.11
N LYS A 134 5.26 16.94 -7.36
CA LYS A 134 6.14 16.57 -6.24
C LYS A 134 7.30 15.72 -6.78
N THR A 135 8.52 16.07 -6.41
CA THR A 135 9.73 15.30 -6.76
C THR A 135 10.28 14.53 -5.55
N ARG A 136 9.81 14.90 -4.37
CA ARG A 136 10.16 14.32 -3.07
C ARG A 136 8.88 14.10 -2.27
N LEU A 137 8.80 12.97 -1.58
CA LEU A 137 7.62 12.59 -0.79
C LEU A 137 8.02 12.41 0.67
N PRO A 138 7.47 13.23 1.59
CA PRO A 138 7.64 12.99 3.02
C PRO A 138 7.21 11.57 3.37
N THR A 139 8.02 10.87 4.15
CA THR A 139 7.87 9.42 4.34
C THR A 139 7.69 9.05 5.79
N TYR A 140 6.67 8.27 6.11
CA TYR A 140 6.55 7.68 7.44
C TYR A 140 7.05 6.24 7.47
N ALA A 141 7.55 5.85 8.64
CA ALA A 141 7.93 4.47 8.92
C ALA A 141 6.67 3.68 9.33
N SER A 142 6.33 2.64 8.57
CA SER A 142 5.21 1.75 8.87
C SER A 142 5.76 0.45 9.46
N SER A 143 5.48 0.21 10.76
CA SER A 143 6.11 -0.88 11.51
C SER A 143 5.52 -2.24 11.13
N TYR A 144 6.27 -3.32 11.39
CA TYR A 144 5.67 -4.66 11.47
C TYR A 144 4.66 -4.74 12.62
N HIS A 145 3.78 -5.75 12.58
CA HIS A 145 2.82 -6.02 13.65
C HIS A 145 3.53 -6.44 14.95
N GLY A 146 2.84 -6.22 16.06
CA GLY A 146 3.27 -6.68 17.36
C GLY A 146 3.29 -8.21 17.45
N GLN A 147 4.28 -8.75 18.12
CA GLN A 147 4.53 -10.17 18.27
C GLN A 147 4.51 -10.61 19.73
N GLU A 148 4.29 -11.91 19.97
CA GLU A 148 4.34 -12.50 21.33
C GLU A 148 5.75 -12.98 21.70
N GLU A 149 6.55 -13.35 20.71
CA GLU A 149 7.92 -13.84 20.92
C GLU A 149 8.86 -12.65 21.17
N SER A 150 9.77 -12.78 22.14
CA SER A 150 10.71 -11.71 22.48
C SER A 150 11.74 -11.44 21.37
N GLY A 151 12.16 -10.20 21.22
CA GLY A 151 13.26 -9.78 20.34
C GLY A 151 12.83 -9.07 19.06
N GLY A 152 11.65 -8.46 19.07
CA GLY A 152 11.15 -7.57 18.01
C GLY A 152 10.20 -6.55 18.61
N LEU A 153 9.06 -6.33 17.97
CA LEU A 153 7.99 -5.43 18.47
C LEU A 153 7.06 -6.21 19.42
N ASP A 154 7.59 -6.64 20.55
CA ASP A 154 6.96 -7.57 21.50
C ASP A 154 6.32 -6.89 22.73
N THR A 155 6.56 -5.60 22.89
CA THR A 155 6.03 -4.81 24.01
C THR A 155 5.71 -3.37 23.57
N PRO A 156 4.81 -2.65 24.27
CA PRO A 156 4.60 -1.22 24.08
C PRO A 156 5.91 -0.41 24.11
N ARG A 157 6.86 -0.82 24.95
CA ARG A 157 8.18 -0.18 25.04
C ARG A 157 9.02 -0.43 23.79
N ALA A 158 9.01 -1.64 23.24
CA ALA A 158 9.75 -1.94 22.01
C ALA A 158 9.26 -1.09 20.83
N PHE A 159 7.95 -0.89 20.69
CA PHE A 159 7.39 0.06 19.74
C PHE A 159 7.84 1.50 20.00
N ALA A 160 7.85 1.92 21.25
CA ALA A 160 8.29 3.27 21.64
C ALA A 160 9.77 3.51 21.32
N ASP A 161 10.64 2.55 21.65
CA ASP A 161 12.06 2.62 21.36
C ASP A 161 12.33 2.62 19.84
N TYR A 162 11.59 1.82 19.08
CA TYR A 162 11.70 1.80 17.61
C TYR A 162 11.17 3.09 16.96
N ALA A 163 10.06 3.63 17.42
CA ALA A 163 9.55 4.90 16.95
C ALA A 163 10.56 6.06 17.21
N ALA A 164 11.21 6.07 18.37
CA ALA A 164 12.27 7.03 18.68
C ALA A 164 13.47 6.88 17.72
N ALA A 165 13.85 5.65 17.38
CA ALA A 165 14.91 5.39 16.40
C ALA A 165 14.51 5.85 14.98
N CYS A 166 13.26 5.63 14.56
CA CYS A 166 12.74 6.12 13.29
C CYS A 166 12.74 7.66 13.23
N ARG A 167 12.33 8.33 14.32
CA ARG A 167 12.39 9.79 14.43
C ARG A 167 13.83 10.31 14.32
N ALA A 168 14.77 9.68 15.03
CA ALA A 168 16.20 10.04 14.99
C ALA A 168 16.80 9.83 13.58
N ARG A 169 16.29 8.86 12.81
CA ARG A 169 16.68 8.61 11.42
C ARG A 169 16.13 9.67 10.44
N GLY A 170 15.13 10.46 10.84
CA GLY A 170 14.57 11.52 10.04
C GLY A 170 13.24 11.21 9.34
N PHE A 171 12.59 10.10 9.65
CA PHE A 171 11.23 9.86 9.14
C PHE A 171 10.28 10.99 9.49
N ALA A 172 9.35 11.31 8.58
CA ALA A 172 8.37 12.37 8.78
C ALA A 172 7.22 11.98 9.72
N GLY A 173 7.06 10.69 10.02
CA GLY A 173 6.06 10.15 10.94
C GLY A 173 6.29 8.67 11.20
N PHE A 174 5.42 8.07 12.02
CA PHE A 174 5.47 6.66 12.39
C PHE A 174 4.08 6.07 12.50
N LYS A 175 3.85 4.92 11.85
CA LYS A 175 2.62 4.14 11.96
C LYS A 175 2.88 2.87 12.76
N ILE A 176 2.10 2.69 13.80
CA ILE A 176 2.03 1.44 14.55
C ILE A 176 1.11 0.51 13.78
N HIS A 177 1.60 -0.68 13.36
CA HIS A 177 0.72 -1.79 13.09
C HIS A 177 0.47 -2.54 14.40
N GLY A 178 -0.82 -2.72 14.70
CA GLY A 178 -1.24 -3.18 16.01
C GLY A 178 -0.95 -4.65 16.31
N TRP A 179 -1.55 -5.11 17.41
CA TRP A 179 -1.41 -6.47 17.87
C TRP A 179 -2.40 -7.40 17.15
N HIS A 180 -1.90 -8.46 16.54
CA HIS A 180 -2.69 -9.42 15.75
C HIS A 180 -3.83 -10.12 16.51
N ASN A 181 -3.85 -10.04 17.83
CA ASN A 181 -4.88 -10.67 18.69
C ASN A 181 -6.05 -9.74 19.06
N GLY A 182 -6.00 -8.46 18.68
CA GLY A 182 -7.04 -7.47 18.98
C GLY A 182 -7.17 -7.12 20.47
N ASP A 183 -6.06 -7.18 21.22
CA ASP A 183 -5.99 -6.76 22.61
C ASP A 183 -6.04 -5.23 22.72
N ALA A 184 -7.24 -4.69 22.93
CA ALA A 184 -7.47 -3.26 23.00
C ALA A 184 -6.69 -2.55 24.11
N ALA A 185 -6.46 -3.21 25.25
CA ALA A 185 -5.69 -2.61 26.35
C ALA A 185 -4.22 -2.47 25.99
N ARG A 186 -3.67 -3.47 25.31
CA ARG A 186 -2.29 -3.47 24.83
C ARG A 186 -2.09 -2.46 23.69
N GLU A 187 -3.08 -2.33 22.77
CA GLU A 187 -3.08 -1.30 21.73
C GLU A 187 -3.05 0.11 22.35
N ALA A 188 -3.95 0.42 23.26
CA ALA A 188 -3.99 1.72 23.93
C ALA A 188 -2.68 2.03 24.68
N ALA A 189 -2.15 1.03 25.39
CA ALA A 189 -0.86 1.16 26.09
C ALA A 189 0.30 1.46 25.12
N THR A 190 0.29 0.84 23.92
CA THR A 190 1.30 1.07 22.89
C THR A 190 1.21 2.50 22.32
N VAL A 191 0.00 2.97 22.00
CA VAL A 191 -0.28 4.34 21.56
C VAL A 191 0.32 5.38 22.52
N LEU A 192 0.01 5.24 23.80
CA LEU A 192 0.47 6.17 24.84
C LEU A 192 2.00 6.07 25.06
N ALA A 193 2.56 4.86 25.04
CA ALA A 193 3.99 4.65 25.20
C ALA A 193 4.80 5.28 24.06
N VAL A 194 4.35 5.12 22.82
CA VAL A 194 5.00 5.69 21.63
C VAL A 194 4.95 7.22 21.70
N ARG A 195 3.81 7.82 21.97
CA ARG A 195 3.70 9.30 22.12
C ARG A 195 4.62 9.82 23.19
N LYS A 196 4.64 9.16 24.33
CA LYS A 196 5.54 9.56 25.44
C LYS A 196 7.02 9.52 25.06
N ALA A 197 7.43 8.56 24.27
CA ALA A 197 8.83 8.39 23.86
C ALA A 197 9.28 9.42 22.82
N VAL A 198 8.40 9.72 21.84
CA VAL A 198 8.75 10.63 20.75
C VAL A 198 8.36 12.10 21.03
N GLY A 199 7.63 12.37 22.12
CA GLY A 199 7.16 13.74 22.44
C GLY A 199 6.11 14.26 21.46
N ASP A 200 5.73 15.53 21.63
CA ASP A 200 4.65 16.15 20.89
C ASP A 200 5.04 16.59 19.46
N GLY A 201 4.03 16.79 18.61
CA GLY A 201 4.14 17.43 17.31
C GLY A 201 4.67 16.55 16.18
N TRP A 202 5.18 15.34 16.44
CA TRP A 202 5.57 14.39 15.40
C TRP A 202 4.37 13.53 15.00
N PRO A 203 4.04 13.42 13.69
CA PRO A 203 2.90 12.63 13.23
C PRO A 203 2.99 11.17 13.63
N LEU A 204 1.98 10.68 14.35
CA LEU A 204 1.82 9.28 14.73
C LEU A 204 0.50 8.76 14.20
N MET A 205 0.51 7.53 13.73
CA MET A 205 -0.63 6.84 13.16
C MET A 205 -0.78 5.46 13.81
N LEU A 206 -2.00 4.98 13.90
CA LEU A 206 -2.30 3.63 14.36
C LEU A 206 -3.11 2.89 13.31
N ASP A 207 -2.68 1.69 12.98
CA ASP A 207 -3.41 0.72 12.17
C ASP A 207 -3.50 -0.62 12.92
N PRO A 208 -4.61 -0.90 13.58
CA PRO A 208 -4.83 -2.22 14.18
C PRO A 208 -5.20 -3.29 13.15
N ALA A 209 -5.10 -2.99 11.87
CA ALA A 209 -5.38 -3.91 10.76
C ALA A 209 -6.73 -4.64 10.91
N SER A 210 -7.78 -3.92 11.29
CA SER A 210 -9.13 -4.43 11.55
C SER A 210 -9.25 -5.49 12.66
N GLN A 211 -8.22 -5.67 13.49
CA GLN A 211 -8.16 -6.76 14.50
C GLN A 211 -9.06 -6.51 15.72
N LEU A 212 -9.44 -5.27 16.01
CA LEU A 212 -10.34 -4.98 17.12
C LEU A 212 -11.74 -5.56 16.84
N ARG A 213 -12.26 -6.32 17.80
CA ARG A 213 -13.45 -7.17 17.58
C ARG A 213 -14.78 -6.46 17.73
N THR A 214 -14.81 -5.43 18.58
CA THR A 214 -16.05 -4.73 18.92
C THR A 214 -15.90 -3.23 18.71
N TRP A 215 -17.03 -2.57 18.49
CA TRP A 215 -17.08 -1.11 18.45
C TRP A 215 -16.58 -0.47 19.77
N ARG A 216 -16.82 -1.13 20.90
CA ARG A 216 -16.33 -0.67 22.21
C ARG A 216 -14.80 -0.70 22.30
N ASP A 217 -14.17 -1.76 21.78
CA ASP A 217 -12.71 -1.88 21.76
C ASP A 217 -12.11 -0.81 20.84
N ALA A 218 -12.73 -0.61 19.67
CA ALA A 218 -12.30 0.44 18.74
C ALA A 218 -12.43 1.84 19.34
N LEU A 219 -13.52 2.12 20.07
CA LEU A 219 -13.68 3.40 20.76
C LEU A 219 -12.62 3.57 21.85
N TYR A 220 -12.40 2.55 22.68
CA TYR A 220 -11.41 2.60 23.76
C TYR A 220 -9.99 2.89 23.26
N VAL A 221 -9.58 2.25 22.17
CA VAL A 221 -8.29 2.51 21.54
C VAL A 221 -8.26 3.89 20.88
N GLY A 222 -9.33 4.30 20.23
CA GLY A 222 -9.47 5.62 19.63
C GLY A 222 -9.39 6.75 20.65
N GLU A 223 -9.93 6.57 21.86
CA GLU A 223 -9.79 7.53 22.97
C GLU A 223 -8.32 7.69 23.40
N ALA A 224 -7.52 6.62 23.36
CA ALA A 224 -6.07 6.71 23.58
C ALA A 224 -5.37 7.46 22.43
N CYS A 225 -5.80 7.26 21.17
CA CYS A 225 -5.30 8.04 20.04
C CYS A 225 -5.65 9.54 20.20
N ASP A 226 -6.81 9.87 20.70
CA ASP A 226 -7.23 11.24 21.01
C ASP A 226 -6.36 11.90 22.09
N GLU A 227 -6.07 11.15 23.17
CA GLU A 227 -5.16 11.61 24.24
C GLU A 227 -3.75 11.86 23.71
N ALA A 228 -3.27 10.95 22.87
CA ALA A 228 -1.95 10.99 22.28
C ALA A 228 -1.84 11.89 21.03
N CYS A 229 -2.90 12.57 20.60
CA CYS A 229 -2.95 13.43 19.42
C CYS A 229 -2.40 12.73 18.17
N PHE A 230 -2.92 11.57 17.84
CA PHE A 230 -2.54 10.83 16.63
C PHE A 230 -3.06 11.53 15.38
N PHE A 231 -2.32 11.41 14.27
CA PHE A 231 -2.64 12.05 13.01
C PHE A 231 -3.81 11.36 12.31
N TRP A 232 -3.86 10.02 12.35
CA TRP A 232 -5.04 9.23 12.01
C TRP A 232 -5.10 7.92 12.81
N TYR A 233 -6.30 7.33 12.80
CA TYR A 233 -6.64 6.01 13.28
C TYR A 233 -7.21 5.20 12.12
N GLU A 234 -6.49 4.17 11.66
CA GLU A 234 -6.70 3.46 10.42
C GLU A 234 -7.46 2.18 10.65
N ASP A 235 -8.43 1.89 9.78
CA ASP A 235 -9.22 0.64 9.70
C ASP A 235 -9.40 -0.06 11.06
N PRO A 236 -10.06 0.59 12.04
CA PRO A 236 -9.94 0.25 13.44
C PRO A 236 -10.50 -1.11 13.84
N TYR A 237 -11.57 -1.58 13.20
CA TYR A 237 -12.20 -2.82 13.61
C TYR A 237 -13.01 -3.47 12.50
N ARG A 238 -13.23 -4.78 12.65
CA ARG A 238 -14.02 -5.62 11.75
C ARG A 238 -13.78 -5.30 10.30
N ASP A 239 -13.10 -6.18 9.67
CA ASP A 239 -12.97 -6.24 8.22
C ASP A 239 -13.90 -5.29 7.52
N THR A 240 -13.74 -4.15 7.74
CA THR A 240 -13.94 -2.94 6.98
C THR A 240 -14.82 -2.97 5.76
N GLY A 241 -15.28 -4.12 5.37
CA GLY A 241 -16.01 -4.37 4.16
C GLY A 241 -17.40 -3.76 4.05
N GLY A 242 -17.72 -2.72 4.80
CA GLY A 242 -19.02 -2.08 4.63
C GLY A 242 -19.73 -1.66 5.92
N ALA A 243 -19.03 -1.69 7.05
CA ALA A 243 -19.60 -1.24 8.34
C ALA A 243 -19.64 0.30 8.45
N VAL A 244 -20.20 0.99 7.45
CA VAL A 244 -20.28 2.46 7.38
C VAL A 244 -20.86 3.05 8.67
N GLU A 245 -21.98 2.53 9.15
CA GLU A 245 -22.66 3.07 10.33
C GLU A 245 -21.81 2.96 11.61
N GLY A 246 -21.07 1.87 11.79
CA GLY A 246 -20.18 1.73 12.93
C GLY A 246 -19.02 2.70 12.91
N HIS A 247 -18.40 2.91 11.75
CA HIS A 247 -17.33 3.89 11.56
C HIS A 247 -17.83 5.33 11.71
N LYS A 248 -19.02 5.64 11.17
CA LYS A 248 -19.67 6.94 11.38
C LYS A 248 -19.86 7.25 12.87
N ARG A 249 -20.31 6.28 13.66
CA ARG A 249 -20.44 6.44 15.12
C ARG A 249 -19.10 6.62 15.83
N LEU A 250 -18.01 6.02 15.33
CA LEU A 250 -16.67 6.30 15.86
C LEU A 250 -16.25 7.74 15.58
N ARG A 251 -16.41 8.22 14.34
CA ARG A 251 -16.14 9.60 13.96
C ARG A 251 -16.87 10.62 14.81
N GLU A 252 -18.13 10.35 15.19
CA GLU A 252 -18.94 11.22 16.04
C GLU A 252 -18.42 11.30 17.48
N ARG A 253 -17.57 10.38 17.89
CA ARG A 253 -17.04 10.27 19.25
C ARG A 253 -15.57 10.62 19.38
N LEU A 254 -14.79 10.43 18.33
CA LEU A 254 -13.36 10.63 18.33
C LEU A 254 -12.98 11.96 17.67
N ARG A 255 -11.86 12.53 18.12
CA ARG A 255 -11.22 13.70 17.51
C ARG A 255 -10.17 13.30 16.50
N THR A 256 -9.52 12.16 16.73
CA THR A 256 -8.54 11.59 15.80
C THR A 256 -9.25 11.17 14.51
N PRO A 257 -8.83 11.69 13.34
CA PRO A 257 -9.44 11.35 12.07
C PRO A 257 -9.37 9.85 11.78
N LEU A 258 -10.44 9.28 11.21
CA LEU A 258 -10.44 7.91 10.74
C LEU A 258 -9.95 7.85 9.29
N LEU A 259 -8.86 7.11 9.05
CA LEU A 259 -8.44 6.66 7.73
C LEU A 259 -9.04 5.28 7.48
N VAL A 260 -9.75 5.11 6.36
CA VAL A 260 -10.53 3.90 6.11
C VAL A 260 -10.46 3.46 4.65
N CYS A 261 -10.98 2.29 4.37
CA CYS A 261 -11.17 1.75 3.02
C CYS A 261 -9.92 1.15 2.37
N GLU A 262 -8.94 0.64 3.13
CA GLU A 262 -7.91 -0.23 2.54
C GLU A 262 -8.55 -1.45 1.87
N HIS A 263 -9.49 -2.10 2.55
CA HIS A 263 -10.15 -3.33 2.08
C HIS A 263 -11.51 -3.10 1.39
N VAL A 264 -12.00 -1.86 1.33
CA VAL A 264 -13.14 -1.46 0.49
C VAL A 264 -12.61 -1.01 -0.86
N ARG A 265 -12.72 -1.83 -1.88
CA ARG A 265 -12.05 -1.62 -3.17
C ARG A 265 -12.95 -1.03 -4.24
N GLY A 266 -12.33 -0.19 -5.07
CA GLY A 266 -12.98 0.44 -6.21
C GLY A 266 -13.73 1.71 -5.87
N LEU A 267 -13.87 2.55 -6.87
CA LEU A 267 -14.41 3.91 -6.75
C LEU A 267 -15.81 3.95 -6.12
N GLU A 268 -16.75 3.12 -6.60
CA GLU A 268 -18.15 3.20 -6.16
C GLU A 268 -18.33 2.76 -4.73
N ALA A 269 -17.63 1.70 -4.30
CA ALA A 269 -17.71 1.20 -2.93
C ALA A 269 -17.11 2.22 -1.96
N LYS A 270 -15.96 2.81 -2.30
CA LYS A 270 -15.33 3.88 -1.50
C LYS A 270 -16.21 5.13 -1.47
N ALA A 271 -16.79 5.52 -2.61
CA ALA A 271 -17.71 6.66 -2.68
C ALA A 271 -18.95 6.44 -1.79
N ALA A 272 -19.54 5.26 -1.81
CA ALA A 272 -20.67 4.93 -0.93
C ALA A 272 -20.27 5.00 0.55
N PHE A 273 -19.09 4.51 0.91
CA PHE A 273 -18.56 4.55 2.26
C PHE A 273 -18.38 5.99 2.77
N VAL A 274 -17.73 6.83 1.96
CA VAL A 274 -17.51 8.27 2.24
C VAL A 274 -18.81 9.02 2.37
N LEU A 275 -19.71 8.89 1.39
CA LEU A 275 -20.99 9.60 1.38
C LEU A 275 -21.90 9.14 2.53
N GLY A 276 -21.73 7.91 3.00
CA GLY A 276 -22.36 7.41 4.21
C GLY A 276 -21.78 7.98 5.51
N GLY A 277 -20.67 8.71 5.44
CA GLY A 277 -20.02 9.33 6.59
C GLY A 277 -19.05 8.43 7.35
N GLY A 278 -18.54 7.36 6.71
CA GLY A 278 -17.73 6.33 7.37
C GLY A 278 -16.26 6.70 7.63
N GLY A 279 -15.70 7.75 6.99
CA GLY A 279 -14.29 8.11 7.16
C GLY A 279 -14.02 9.60 6.99
N ASP A 280 -12.85 10.04 7.46
CA ASP A 280 -12.32 11.39 7.32
C ASP A 280 -11.23 11.46 6.24
N LEU A 281 -10.39 10.42 6.17
CA LEU A 281 -9.41 10.19 5.13
C LEU A 281 -9.72 8.84 4.46
N ILE A 282 -9.36 8.71 3.21
CA ILE A 282 -9.68 7.51 2.41
C ILE A 282 -8.39 6.91 1.87
N HIS A 283 -8.27 5.59 1.96
CA HIS A 283 -7.23 4.87 1.23
C HIS A 283 -7.50 4.79 -0.26
N ALA A 284 -6.44 4.95 -1.05
CA ALA A 284 -6.36 4.46 -2.42
C ALA A 284 -5.08 3.64 -2.58
N ASP A 285 -5.09 2.73 -3.54
CA ASP A 285 -3.94 1.89 -3.84
C ASP A 285 -3.96 1.52 -5.33
N PRO A 286 -2.91 1.85 -6.11
CA PRO A 286 -2.88 1.51 -7.52
C PRO A 286 -2.89 -0.01 -7.78
N GLU A 287 -2.42 -0.85 -6.84
CA GLU A 287 -2.55 -2.30 -7.00
C GLU A 287 -3.96 -2.81 -6.67
N TYR A 288 -4.61 -2.25 -5.63
CA TYR A 288 -5.91 -2.72 -5.15
C TYR A 288 -7.10 -2.07 -5.86
N ASP A 289 -6.97 -0.84 -6.30
CA ASP A 289 -8.06 -0.03 -6.85
C ASP A 289 -8.03 0.04 -8.39
N MET A 290 -7.70 -1.07 -9.04
CA MET A 290 -7.72 -1.20 -10.51
C MET A 290 -6.74 -0.25 -11.22
N GLY A 291 -5.52 -0.14 -10.70
CA GLY A 291 -4.42 0.54 -11.34
C GLY A 291 -4.31 2.04 -11.02
N ILE A 292 -3.39 2.67 -11.72
CA ILE A 292 -3.19 4.12 -11.66
C ILE A 292 -4.47 4.84 -12.08
N THR A 293 -5.16 4.34 -13.09
CA THR A 293 -6.43 4.89 -13.58
C THR A 293 -7.49 4.92 -12.47
N GLY A 294 -7.67 3.82 -11.75
CA GLY A 294 -8.65 3.73 -10.67
C GLY A 294 -8.26 4.57 -9.46
N ALA A 295 -7.00 4.51 -9.03
CA ALA A 295 -6.47 5.26 -7.91
C ALA A 295 -6.62 6.79 -8.11
N MET A 296 -6.33 7.29 -9.33
CA MET A 296 -6.51 8.71 -9.65
C MET A 296 -7.98 9.14 -9.68
N LYS A 297 -8.93 8.25 -10.09
CA LYS A 297 -10.37 8.54 -9.99
C LYS A 297 -10.81 8.72 -8.53
N ILE A 298 -10.30 7.88 -7.62
CA ILE A 298 -10.56 7.98 -6.19
C ILE A 298 -9.97 9.27 -5.62
N ALA A 299 -8.72 9.60 -5.99
CA ALA A 299 -8.07 10.83 -5.56
C ALA A 299 -8.84 12.09 -5.97
N ASN A 300 -9.30 12.15 -7.22
CA ASN A 300 -10.09 13.26 -7.74
C ASN A 300 -11.47 13.35 -7.07
N PHE A 301 -12.10 12.21 -6.77
CA PHE A 301 -13.36 12.16 -6.02
C PHE A 301 -13.18 12.71 -4.61
N CYS A 302 -12.17 12.29 -3.88
CA CYS A 302 -11.86 12.80 -2.53
C CYS A 302 -11.57 14.31 -2.58
N GLN A 303 -10.77 14.78 -3.55
CA GLN A 303 -10.47 16.19 -3.74
C GLN A 303 -11.75 17.02 -3.99
N ALA A 304 -12.68 16.51 -4.80
CA ALA A 304 -13.95 17.21 -5.09
C ALA A 304 -14.84 17.36 -3.84
N LEU A 305 -14.67 16.47 -2.85
CA LEU A 305 -15.38 16.54 -1.57
C LEU A 305 -14.60 17.31 -0.49
N GLY A 306 -13.41 17.81 -0.79
CA GLY A 306 -12.53 18.46 0.19
C GLY A 306 -11.95 17.48 1.22
N LEU A 307 -11.83 16.19 0.87
CA LEU A 307 -11.25 15.17 1.72
C LEU A 307 -9.81 14.87 1.33
N ASP A 308 -9.00 14.57 2.33
CA ASP A 308 -7.68 14.05 2.12
C ASP A 308 -7.71 12.55 1.82
N LEU A 309 -6.65 12.11 1.12
CA LEU A 309 -6.47 10.73 0.72
C LEU A 309 -5.07 10.28 1.15
N GLN A 310 -4.95 9.02 1.50
CA GLN A 310 -3.68 8.37 1.76
C GLN A 310 -3.51 7.19 0.81
N TYR A 311 -2.33 7.06 0.20
CA TYR A 311 -2.01 5.85 -0.56
C TYR A 311 -1.49 4.78 0.38
N HIS A 312 -2.10 3.59 0.29
CA HIS A 312 -1.67 2.41 1.03
C HIS A 312 -0.41 1.84 0.39
N ALA A 313 0.51 1.36 1.22
CA ALA A 313 1.74 0.67 0.83
C ALA A 313 2.77 1.51 0.04
N CYS A 314 3.69 0.83 -0.61
CA CYS A 314 4.84 1.42 -1.30
C CYS A 314 5.06 0.79 -2.69
N GLY A 315 5.81 1.51 -3.52
CA GLY A 315 6.18 1.06 -4.85
C GLY A 315 6.31 2.20 -5.86
N PRO A 316 6.85 1.97 -7.06
CA PRO A 316 7.06 3.04 -8.04
C PRO A 316 5.74 3.62 -8.57
N ALA A 317 4.69 2.81 -8.71
CA ALA A 317 3.36 3.30 -9.08
C ALA A 317 2.77 4.18 -7.98
N HIS A 318 2.94 3.81 -6.70
CA HIS A 318 2.50 4.58 -5.54
C HIS A 318 3.20 5.95 -5.49
N ARG A 319 4.53 5.98 -5.71
CA ARG A 319 5.27 7.26 -5.78
C ARG A 319 4.78 8.15 -6.93
N ALA A 320 4.46 7.57 -8.09
CA ALA A 320 3.98 8.32 -9.24
C ALA A 320 2.60 8.96 -9.01
N VAL A 321 1.62 8.20 -8.50
CA VAL A 321 0.27 8.74 -8.20
C VAL A 321 0.31 9.75 -7.06
N MET A 322 1.08 9.48 -6.01
CA MET A 322 1.22 10.41 -4.89
C MET A 322 1.86 11.74 -5.32
N ALA A 323 2.84 11.70 -6.22
CA ALA A 323 3.47 12.91 -6.76
C ALA A 323 2.51 13.79 -7.58
N ALA A 324 1.43 13.21 -8.10
CA ALA A 324 0.40 13.91 -8.87
C ALA A 324 -0.85 14.26 -8.04
N THR A 325 -0.92 13.84 -6.78
CA THR A 325 -2.10 14.03 -5.92
C THR A 325 -1.87 15.18 -4.94
N PRO A 326 -2.66 16.26 -4.98
CA PRO A 326 -2.48 17.41 -4.08
C PRO A 326 -2.93 17.13 -2.65
N ASN A 327 -3.99 16.35 -2.44
CA ASN A 327 -4.65 16.07 -1.17
C ASN A 327 -4.13 14.77 -0.51
N THR A 328 -2.80 14.56 -0.49
CA THR A 328 -2.13 13.44 0.19
C THR A 328 -0.92 13.94 0.97
N HIS A 329 -0.59 13.26 2.08
CA HIS A 329 0.38 13.75 3.05
C HIS A 329 1.72 13.04 3.01
N PHE A 330 1.74 11.70 3.19
CA PHE A 330 2.97 10.95 3.43
C PHE A 330 3.04 9.71 2.54
N TYR A 331 4.26 9.38 2.12
CA TYR A 331 4.56 8.10 1.50
C TYR A 331 4.76 7.03 2.58
N GLU A 332 4.17 5.89 2.40
CA GLU A 332 4.31 4.76 3.31
C GLU A 332 5.57 3.96 2.99
N MET A 333 6.47 3.81 3.95
CA MET A 333 7.55 2.83 3.85
C MET A 333 7.15 1.59 4.63
N ALA A 334 6.45 0.70 3.97
CA ALA A 334 5.84 -0.47 4.60
C ALA A 334 6.47 -1.79 4.13
N LEU A 335 6.58 -2.79 4.95
CA LEU A 335 6.63 -2.80 6.41
C LEU A 335 8.09 -2.85 6.83
N ILE A 336 8.44 -2.19 7.91
CA ILE A 336 9.81 -2.16 8.43
C ILE A 336 9.84 -2.41 9.94
N GLY A 337 10.97 -2.83 10.45
CA GLY A 337 11.12 -3.13 11.88
C GLY A 337 12.58 -3.05 12.34
N PRO A 338 12.83 -3.20 13.66
CA PRO A 338 14.18 -3.20 14.19
C PRO A 338 15.00 -4.31 13.52
N ASP A 339 16.12 -3.93 12.90
CA ASP A 339 17.06 -4.83 12.23
C ASP A 339 16.45 -5.76 11.15
N MET A 340 15.27 -5.37 10.61
CA MET A 340 14.55 -6.11 9.60
C MET A 340 14.46 -5.33 8.30
N PRO A 341 14.61 -6.01 7.14
CA PRO A 341 14.39 -5.37 5.85
C PRO A 341 12.90 -5.09 5.64
N ASN A 342 12.60 -4.23 4.65
CA ASN A 342 11.27 -4.14 4.10
C ASN A 342 10.88 -5.49 3.45
N SER A 343 9.60 -5.85 3.53
CA SER A 343 9.06 -7.10 2.96
C SER A 343 8.98 -7.11 1.42
N VAL A 344 9.27 -5.99 0.79
CA VAL A 344 9.32 -5.88 -0.67
C VAL A 344 10.70 -6.29 -1.18
N PRO A 345 10.79 -7.32 -2.05
CA PRO A 345 12.08 -7.76 -2.57
C PRO A 345 12.68 -6.74 -3.53
N PRO A 346 14.00 -6.65 -3.60
CA PRO A 346 14.68 -5.83 -4.59
C PRO A 346 14.61 -6.51 -5.97
N VAL A 347 13.56 -6.23 -6.74
CA VAL A 347 13.30 -6.81 -8.07
C VAL A 347 13.70 -5.88 -9.22
N TYR A 348 14.36 -4.79 -8.91
CA TYR A 348 14.78 -3.80 -9.90
C TYR A 348 16.28 -3.88 -10.18
N ALA A 349 16.65 -3.64 -11.43
CA ALA A 349 18.04 -3.54 -11.87
C ALA A 349 18.65 -2.16 -11.58
N CYS A 350 17.82 -1.15 -11.36
CA CYS A 350 18.21 0.21 -10.99
C CYS A 350 18.29 0.38 -9.45
N ALA A 351 18.72 1.57 -9.03
CA ALA A 351 18.87 1.92 -7.61
C ALA A 351 17.55 2.17 -6.87
N TYR A 352 16.39 1.84 -7.45
CA TYR A 352 15.10 1.98 -6.78
C TYR A 352 14.96 0.94 -5.68
N SER A 353 14.61 1.38 -4.50
CA SER A 353 14.12 0.50 -3.44
C SER A 353 13.22 1.25 -2.46
N ASP A 354 12.53 0.51 -1.58
CA ASP A 354 11.71 1.01 -0.47
C ASP A 354 12.31 0.56 0.87
N GLN A 355 13.62 0.56 0.96
CA GLN A 355 14.35 0.20 2.17
C GLN A 355 14.61 1.45 3.03
N PRO A 356 14.72 1.32 4.37
CA PRO A 356 14.97 2.45 5.25
C PRO A 356 16.21 3.30 4.91
N GLN A 357 17.22 2.72 4.25
CA GLN A 357 18.43 3.42 3.81
C GLN A 357 18.18 4.38 2.63
N ASP A 358 17.06 4.27 1.92
CA ASP A 358 16.71 5.15 0.80
C ASP A 358 16.04 6.45 1.26
N LEU A 359 15.75 6.56 2.56
CA LEU A 359 15.26 7.79 3.15
C LEU A 359 16.34 8.88 3.05
N GLY A 360 16.02 9.97 2.38
CA GLY A 360 16.89 11.14 2.31
C GLY A 360 17.05 11.85 3.65
N SER A 361 18.08 12.65 3.79
CA SER A 361 18.33 13.45 5.01
C SER A 361 17.23 14.47 5.33
N ASP A 362 16.35 14.74 4.37
CA ASP A 362 15.16 15.58 4.50
C ASP A 362 13.88 14.81 4.91
N GLY A 363 13.99 13.52 5.23
CA GLY A 363 12.85 12.68 5.61
C GLY A 363 11.95 12.28 4.44
N CYS A 364 12.43 12.40 3.22
CA CYS A 364 11.68 12.11 2.00
C CYS A 364 12.32 11.00 1.17
N VAL A 365 11.50 10.31 0.40
CA VAL A 365 11.97 9.49 -0.73
C VAL A 365 11.85 10.25 -2.04
N SER A 366 12.70 9.94 -3.01
CA SER A 366 12.65 10.54 -4.35
C SER A 366 11.58 9.89 -5.21
N VAL A 367 10.95 10.68 -6.06
CA VAL A 367 10.06 10.19 -7.12
C VAL A 367 10.91 9.86 -8.35
N PRO A 368 10.82 8.63 -8.90
CA PRO A 368 11.51 8.31 -10.15
C PRO A 368 11.05 9.20 -11.31
N ASP A 369 11.98 9.72 -12.11
CA ASP A 369 11.69 10.62 -13.24
C ASP A 369 12.12 10.06 -14.62
N GLY A 370 12.54 8.80 -14.67
CA GLY A 370 12.81 8.11 -15.93
C GLY A 370 11.54 7.74 -16.70
N PRO A 371 11.65 7.35 -17.99
CA PRO A 371 10.51 6.93 -18.80
C PRO A 371 9.69 5.82 -18.13
N GLY A 372 8.37 5.87 -18.30
CA GLY A 372 7.45 4.95 -17.63
C GLY A 372 7.39 5.20 -16.13
N LEU A 373 7.45 4.15 -15.34
CA LEU A 373 7.53 4.23 -13.88
C LEU A 373 8.91 4.71 -13.37
N GLY A 374 9.87 4.92 -14.29
CA GLY A 374 11.22 5.34 -13.95
C GLY A 374 12.06 4.26 -13.25
N VAL A 375 11.66 3.00 -13.40
CA VAL A 375 12.35 1.84 -12.85
C VAL A 375 12.58 0.79 -13.95
N GLU A 376 13.56 -0.07 -13.75
CA GLU A 376 13.86 -1.18 -14.64
C GLU A 376 13.77 -2.50 -13.87
N VAL A 377 12.93 -3.40 -14.36
CA VAL A 377 12.73 -4.71 -13.73
C VAL A 377 13.93 -5.62 -14.04
N ASP A 378 14.50 -6.25 -13.01
CA ASP A 378 15.58 -7.23 -13.14
C ASP A 378 15.02 -8.62 -13.52
N LEU A 379 14.79 -8.81 -14.82
CA LEU A 379 14.23 -10.05 -15.36
C LEU A 379 15.15 -11.26 -15.16
N GLU A 380 16.47 -11.08 -15.19
CA GLU A 380 17.43 -12.17 -14.93
C GLU A 380 17.35 -12.65 -13.49
N LYS A 381 17.20 -11.72 -12.56
CA LYS A 381 16.99 -12.03 -11.16
C LYS A 381 15.64 -12.72 -10.95
N LEU A 382 14.56 -12.21 -11.55
CA LEU A 382 13.24 -12.83 -11.46
C LEU A 382 13.23 -14.25 -12.02
N ALA A 383 13.93 -14.51 -13.13
CA ALA A 383 14.00 -15.83 -13.74
C ALA A 383 14.55 -16.92 -12.78
N LYS A 384 15.42 -16.54 -11.83
CA LYS A 384 15.96 -17.46 -10.81
C LYS A 384 14.91 -17.92 -9.81
N PHE A 385 13.85 -17.15 -9.62
CA PHE A 385 12.76 -17.40 -8.68
C PHE A 385 11.45 -17.80 -9.37
N THR A 386 11.42 -17.86 -10.69
CA THR A 386 10.22 -18.20 -11.46
C THR A 386 9.76 -19.62 -11.16
N VAL A 387 8.47 -19.77 -10.88
CA VAL A 387 7.80 -21.06 -10.71
C VAL A 387 7.47 -21.62 -12.10
N LYS A 388 7.98 -22.80 -12.37
CA LYS A 388 7.68 -23.51 -13.62
C LYS A 388 6.31 -24.19 -13.58
#